data_52f5089f35d7e94b880a1ade9b57475d
#
_entry.id   52f5089f35d7e94b880a1ade9b57475d
#
_cell.length_a   1.000
_cell.length_b   1.000
_cell.length_c   1.000
_cell.angle_alpha   90.00
_cell.angle_beta   90.00
_cell.angle_gamma   90.00
#
_symmetry.space_group_name_H-M   'P 1'
#
loop_
_entity.id
_entity.type
_entity.pdbx_description
1 polymer ?
#
loop_
_entity_poly.entity_id
_entity_poly.type
_entity_poly.pdbx_seq_one_letter_code
_entity_poly.pdbx_strand_id
1 'polypeptide(L)'
;MNGSTTGGSTISGTAMIGDTMSDDTMSGIAGSTTRSIHLYGANIDTDVILPGKYLNLYTSEELGPHCLEGLDPSFIQRVRPGDVIIAGSNFGTGSSREHAPIAIKAAGISCIIATSFARIFYRNAINIGLPVFECADIVAAVKSGDTIEADIAKGRFTVNGVVFQAKPFPPYIQDIINAGGLVPFVSRQLKQT
;
A
#
# COMPACT_ATOMS: atom_id res chain seq x y z
N MET A 1 49.96 21.98 59.32
CA MET A 1 49.24 20.98 60.13
C MET A 1 48.26 20.31 59.20
N ASN A 2 48.56 19.10 58.93
CA ASN A 2 47.69 17.95 58.86
C ASN A 2 46.45 18.14 57.96
N GLY A 3 46.12 17.32 57.03
CA GLY A 3 46.54 15.97 56.76
C GLY A 3 45.51 15.37 55.81
N SER A 4 45.99 14.50 54.91
CA SER A 4 45.44 13.18 54.59
C SER A 4 44.10 13.11 53.93
N THR A 5 44.11 12.58 52.82
CA THR A 5 44.16 11.24 52.21
C THR A 5 42.80 10.77 51.63
N THR A 6 42.98 10.26 50.47
CA THR A 6 42.44 9.04 49.89
C THR A 6 41.01 9.01 49.37
N GLY A 7 40.90 8.59 48.19
CA GLY A 7 40.08 7.50 47.77
C GLY A 7 39.61 7.62 46.34
N GLY A 8 40.31 6.95 45.43
CA GLY A 8 39.89 6.73 44.06
C GLY A 8 38.70 5.81 44.00
N SER A 9 37.95 5.93 42.96
CA SER A 9 37.38 4.77 42.29
C SER A 9 36.96 5.16 40.88
N THR A 10 37.71 4.63 39.97
CA THR A 10 37.39 4.48 38.55
C THR A 10 36.20 3.55 38.42
N ILE A 11 35.15 3.98 37.78
CA ILE A 11 34.22 3.05 37.15
C ILE A 11 34.03 3.49 35.71
N SER A 12 34.72 2.76 34.85
CA SER A 12 34.46 2.58 33.44
C SER A 12 33.06 1.98 33.27
N GLY A 13 32.18 2.72 32.69
CA GLY A 13 30.88 2.26 32.26
C GLY A 13 30.68 2.54 30.77
N THR A 14 31.27 1.67 29.94
CA THR A 14 30.95 1.62 28.51
C THR A 14 29.48 1.21 28.36
N ALA A 15 28.60 2.16 28.14
CA ALA A 15 27.25 1.90 27.70
C ALA A 15 27.32 1.53 26.21
N MET A 16 27.26 0.24 25.93
CA MET A 16 26.89 -0.28 24.61
C MET A 16 25.47 0.13 24.34
N ILE A 17 25.27 1.09 23.45
CA ILE A 17 23.98 1.36 22.85
C ILE A 17 23.79 0.24 21.80
N GLY A 18 23.10 -0.79 22.21
CA GLY A 18 22.59 -1.81 21.30
C GLY A 18 21.50 -1.21 20.45
N ASP A 19 21.83 -0.97 19.21
CA ASP A 19 20.90 -0.63 18.14
C ASP A 19 20.09 -1.89 17.83
N THR A 20 19.02 -2.13 18.58
CA THR A 20 17.98 -3.08 18.20
C THR A 20 17.05 -2.35 17.26
N MET A 21 17.43 -2.27 15.98
CA MET A 21 16.44 -2.09 14.92
C MET A 21 15.48 -3.28 15.00
N SER A 22 14.33 -3.02 15.54
CA SER A 22 13.19 -3.93 15.52
C SER A 22 12.78 -4.19 14.07
N ASP A 23 13.10 -5.39 13.63
CA ASP A 23 12.71 -6.02 12.37
C ASP A 23 11.21 -6.41 12.45
N ASP A 24 10.34 -5.41 12.56
CA ASP A 24 8.90 -5.60 12.85
C ASP A 24 7.99 -5.13 11.72
N THR A 25 8.40 -5.39 10.46
CA THR A 25 7.60 -4.96 9.31
C THR A 25 7.20 -6.09 8.34
N MET A 26 7.34 -7.37 8.71
CA MET A 26 7.06 -8.48 7.79
C MET A 26 6.24 -9.65 8.36
N SER A 27 5.37 -9.38 9.33
CA SER A 27 4.44 -10.41 9.82
C SER A 27 3.04 -9.82 9.94
N GLY A 28 2.19 -10.01 8.94
CA GLY A 28 0.82 -9.59 9.14
C GLY A 28 -0.12 -9.52 7.94
N ILE A 29 -0.07 -10.49 7.00
CA ILE A 29 -1.20 -10.64 6.05
C ILE A 29 -1.95 -11.97 6.29
N ALA A 30 -1.87 -12.52 7.48
CA ALA A 30 -2.57 -13.75 7.87
C ALA A 30 -3.54 -13.48 9.05
N GLY A 31 -4.41 -12.48 8.89
CA GLY A 31 -5.51 -12.23 9.81
C GLY A 31 -6.65 -11.58 9.05
N SER A 32 -7.87 -12.09 9.18
CA SER A 32 -9.09 -11.44 8.69
C SER A 32 -9.26 -10.10 9.41
N THR A 33 -8.60 -9.05 8.90
CA THR A 33 -8.74 -7.70 9.43
C THR A 33 -9.77 -6.98 8.61
N THR A 34 -10.83 -6.58 9.25
CA THR A 34 -11.88 -5.74 8.66
C THR A 34 -11.30 -4.37 8.29
N ARG A 35 -11.50 -3.94 7.06
CA ARG A 35 -10.93 -2.73 6.46
C ARG A 35 -12.02 -1.81 5.95
N SER A 36 -11.75 -0.51 5.90
CA SER A 36 -12.68 0.45 5.31
C SER A 36 -12.64 0.39 3.80
N ILE A 37 -13.79 0.67 3.18
CA ILE A 37 -13.93 0.76 1.73
C ILE A 37 -14.03 2.24 1.35
N HIS A 38 -13.20 2.66 0.39
CA HIS A 38 -13.33 3.93 -0.31
C HIS A 38 -13.98 3.65 -1.67
N LEU A 39 -15.24 4.03 -1.82
CA LEU A 39 -16.06 3.70 -2.99
C LEU A 39 -16.09 4.85 -3.98
N TYR A 40 -15.70 4.57 -5.23
CA TYR A 40 -15.68 5.54 -6.33
C TYR A 40 -16.40 5.02 -7.58
N GLY A 41 -16.78 5.94 -8.46
CA GLY A 41 -17.43 5.64 -9.73
C GLY A 41 -16.52 5.05 -10.80
N ALA A 42 -17.01 5.04 -12.04
CA ALA A 42 -16.26 4.64 -13.22
C ALA A 42 -15.38 5.78 -13.78
N ASN A 43 -14.43 5.43 -14.67
CA ASN A 43 -13.58 6.35 -15.41
C ASN A 43 -12.73 7.26 -14.50
N ILE A 44 -12.16 6.72 -13.44
CA ILE A 44 -11.22 7.46 -12.59
C ILE A 44 -9.93 7.66 -13.35
N ASP A 45 -9.68 8.92 -13.71
CA ASP A 45 -8.50 9.34 -14.48
C ASP A 45 -7.27 9.49 -13.59
N THR A 46 -6.07 9.25 -14.15
CA THR A 46 -4.81 9.44 -13.43
C THR A 46 -4.57 10.89 -13.00
N ASP A 47 -5.16 11.88 -13.69
CA ASP A 47 -5.05 13.28 -13.31
C ASP A 47 -5.89 13.64 -12.08
N VAL A 48 -7.00 12.93 -11.83
CA VAL A 48 -7.77 13.13 -10.60
C VAL A 48 -7.23 12.30 -9.44
N ILE A 49 -6.51 11.19 -9.73
CA ILE A 49 -5.78 10.43 -8.72
C ILE A 49 -4.58 11.23 -8.21
N LEU A 50 -3.77 11.76 -9.14
CA LEU A 50 -2.65 12.63 -8.81
C LEU A 50 -2.57 13.78 -9.82
N PRO A 51 -2.98 14.99 -9.44
CA PRO A 51 -2.94 16.16 -10.31
C PRO A 51 -1.55 16.44 -10.89
N GLY A 52 -1.52 16.86 -12.17
CA GLY A 52 -0.29 17.07 -12.93
C GLY A 52 0.72 18.02 -12.29
N LYS A 53 0.29 18.92 -11.40
CA LYS A 53 1.18 19.83 -10.64
C LYS A 53 2.18 19.10 -9.72
N TYR A 54 1.92 17.81 -9.41
CA TYR A 54 2.77 16.98 -8.54
C TYR A 54 3.72 16.03 -9.30
N LEU A 55 3.81 16.15 -10.61
CA LEU A 55 4.68 15.28 -11.42
C LEU A 55 6.19 15.54 -11.26
N ASN A 56 6.54 16.60 -10.55
CA ASN A 56 7.91 16.92 -10.16
C ASN A 56 8.31 16.27 -8.81
N LEU A 57 7.39 15.57 -8.14
CA LEU A 57 7.65 14.79 -6.93
C LEU A 57 7.98 13.34 -7.33
N TYR A 58 8.88 12.69 -6.59
CA TYR A 58 9.39 11.38 -6.96
C TYR A 58 9.31 10.33 -5.84
N THR A 59 9.19 10.76 -4.59
CA THR A 59 9.16 9.83 -3.45
C THR A 59 7.73 9.48 -3.03
N SER A 60 7.56 8.31 -2.45
CA SER A 60 6.27 7.87 -1.90
C SER A 60 5.74 8.83 -0.83
N GLU A 61 6.65 9.35 -0.01
CA GLU A 61 6.36 10.28 1.09
C GLU A 61 5.82 11.61 0.58
N GLU A 62 6.32 12.07 -0.56
CA GLU A 62 5.84 13.31 -1.21
C GLU A 62 4.52 13.10 -1.95
N LEU A 63 4.35 11.96 -2.62
CA LEU A 63 3.17 11.68 -3.46
C LEU A 63 1.93 11.27 -2.65
N GLY A 64 2.11 10.49 -1.59
CA GLY A 64 1.01 9.97 -0.77
C GLY A 64 0.03 11.02 -0.28
N PRO A 65 0.47 12.16 0.28
CA PRO A 65 -0.41 13.23 0.77
C PRO A 65 -1.33 13.85 -0.29
N HIS A 66 -1.04 13.67 -1.56
CA HIS A 66 -1.80 14.23 -2.69
C HIS A 66 -2.68 13.21 -3.41
N CYS A 67 -2.75 11.98 -2.86
CA CYS A 67 -3.56 10.92 -3.43
C CYS A 67 -5.04 11.30 -3.46
N LEU A 68 -5.65 11.14 -4.63
CA LEU A 68 -7.05 11.45 -4.91
C LEU A 68 -7.46 12.92 -4.66
N GLU A 69 -6.51 13.83 -4.52
CA GLU A 69 -6.79 15.27 -4.28
C GLU A 69 -7.74 15.86 -5.33
N GLY A 70 -7.63 15.44 -6.59
CA GLY A 70 -8.48 15.92 -7.67
C GLY A 70 -9.90 15.35 -7.66
N LEU A 71 -10.16 14.27 -6.92
CA LEU A 71 -11.44 13.58 -6.86
C LEU A 71 -12.11 13.72 -5.49
N ASP A 72 -11.34 13.55 -4.44
CA ASP A 72 -11.80 13.50 -3.04
C ASP A 72 -10.74 14.16 -2.14
N PRO A 73 -10.76 15.49 -2.02
CA PRO A 73 -9.76 16.22 -1.22
C PRO A 73 -9.72 15.80 0.26
N SER A 74 -10.78 15.17 0.77
CA SER A 74 -10.85 14.69 2.16
C SER A 74 -10.31 13.27 2.33
N PHE A 75 -9.95 12.58 1.25
CA PHE A 75 -9.51 11.18 1.28
C PHE A 75 -8.36 10.94 2.26
N ILE A 76 -7.30 11.75 2.19
CA ILE A 76 -6.10 11.62 3.03
C ILE A 76 -6.41 11.74 4.53
N GLN A 77 -7.44 12.49 4.90
CA GLN A 77 -7.85 12.63 6.31
C GLN A 77 -8.57 11.38 6.84
N ARG A 78 -9.18 10.59 5.94
CA ARG A 78 -10.02 9.43 6.27
C ARG A 78 -9.33 8.09 6.09
N VAL A 79 -8.42 7.98 5.10
CA VAL A 79 -7.74 6.74 4.79
C VAL A 79 -6.92 6.22 5.96
N ARG A 80 -6.91 4.91 6.14
CA ARG A 80 -6.08 4.21 7.13
C ARG A 80 -5.25 3.13 6.43
N PRO A 81 -4.06 2.81 6.95
CA PRO A 81 -3.26 1.72 6.40
C PRO A 81 -4.06 0.41 6.35
N GLY A 82 -4.06 -0.18 5.17
CA GLY A 82 -4.79 -1.41 4.91
C GLY A 82 -6.16 -1.24 4.25
N ASP A 83 -6.71 -0.03 4.17
CA ASP A 83 -7.98 0.24 3.50
C ASP A 83 -7.98 -0.20 2.03
N VAL A 84 -9.17 -0.32 1.46
CA VAL A 84 -9.39 -0.81 0.10
C VAL A 84 -10.13 0.24 -0.72
N ILE A 85 -9.68 0.46 -1.95
CA ILE A 85 -10.46 1.22 -2.93
C ILE A 85 -11.33 0.25 -3.72
N ILE A 86 -12.63 0.55 -3.86
CA ILE A 86 -13.54 -0.14 -4.78
C ILE A 86 -14.07 0.88 -5.78
N ALA A 87 -13.99 0.55 -7.07
CA ALA A 87 -14.35 1.49 -8.12
C ALA A 87 -15.06 0.82 -9.31
N GLY A 88 -15.69 1.63 -10.13
CA GLY A 88 -16.35 1.19 -11.36
C GLY A 88 -15.38 0.77 -12.45
N SER A 89 -15.83 0.82 -13.69
CA SER A 89 -15.04 0.44 -14.87
C SER A 89 -13.97 1.49 -15.21
N ASN A 90 -12.91 1.03 -15.90
CA ASN A 90 -11.87 1.86 -16.50
C ASN A 90 -11.11 2.72 -15.48
N PHE A 91 -10.75 2.13 -14.33
CA PHE A 91 -9.96 2.80 -13.31
C PHE A 91 -8.52 3.03 -13.78
N GLY A 92 -7.98 4.21 -13.52
CA GLY A 92 -6.63 4.59 -13.92
C GLY A 92 -6.50 4.94 -15.40
N THR A 93 -7.59 5.37 -16.05
CA THR A 93 -7.56 5.90 -17.42
C THR A 93 -6.69 7.16 -17.52
N GLY A 94 -6.44 7.63 -18.74
CA GLY A 94 -5.64 8.84 -18.99
C GLY A 94 -4.17 8.56 -19.23
N SER A 95 -3.31 9.28 -18.53
CA SER A 95 -1.86 9.27 -18.75
C SER A 95 -1.18 8.00 -18.21
N SER A 96 -0.06 7.60 -18.82
CA SER A 96 0.77 6.46 -18.39
C SER A 96 1.58 6.69 -17.10
N ARG A 97 1.17 7.60 -16.25
CA ARG A 97 1.89 8.03 -15.05
C ARG A 97 1.99 6.93 -14.01
N GLU A 98 3.20 6.56 -13.65
CA GLU A 98 3.47 5.65 -12.54
C GLU A 98 3.23 6.31 -11.17
N HIS A 99 3.26 7.63 -11.11
CA HIS A 99 3.00 8.44 -9.91
C HIS A 99 1.62 8.17 -9.28
N ALA A 100 0.60 7.92 -10.12
CA ALA A 100 -0.76 7.68 -9.63
C ALA A 100 -0.86 6.41 -8.75
N PRO A 101 -0.44 5.21 -9.19
CA PRO A 101 -0.45 4.05 -8.31
C PRO A 101 0.55 4.16 -7.15
N ILE A 102 1.67 4.88 -7.29
CA ILE A 102 2.59 5.14 -6.17
C ILE A 102 1.88 5.95 -5.08
N ALA A 103 1.17 7.03 -5.44
CA ALA A 103 0.42 7.84 -4.49
C ALA A 103 -0.64 7.02 -3.74
N ILE A 104 -1.39 6.15 -4.44
CA ILE A 104 -2.39 5.26 -3.82
C ILE A 104 -1.74 4.31 -2.81
N LYS A 105 -0.64 3.66 -3.20
CA LYS A 105 0.09 2.75 -2.31
C LYS A 105 0.64 3.48 -1.10
N ALA A 106 1.24 4.66 -1.31
CA ALA A 106 1.82 5.50 -0.26
C ALA A 106 0.76 6.04 0.71
N ALA A 107 -0.47 6.26 0.26
CA ALA A 107 -1.60 6.61 1.12
C ALA A 107 -2.06 5.47 2.03
N GLY A 108 -1.50 4.25 1.87
CA GLY A 108 -1.78 3.09 2.71
C GLY A 108 -2.85 2.14 2.17
N ILE A 109 -3.29 2.30 0.94
CA ILE A 109 -4.24 1.37 0.30
C ILE A 109 -3.58 0.01 0.09
N SER A 110 -4.26 -1.04 0.56
CA SER A 110 -3.77 -2.42 0.47
C SER A 110 -4.06 -3.08 -0.88
N CYS A 111 -5.17 -2.75 -1.51
CA CYS A 111 -5.52 -3.18 -2.86
C CYS A 111 -6.61 -2.29 -3.46
N ILE A 112 -6.75 -2.38 -4.78
CA ILE A 112 -7.86 -1.77 -5.52
C ILE A 112 -8.70 -2.89 -6.15
N ILE A 113 -10.02 -2.80 -6.03
CA ILE A 113 -10.96 -3.69 -6.70
C ILE A 113 -11.80 -2.83 -7.64
N ALA A 114 -11.87 -3.20 -8.91
CA ALA A 114 -12.65 -2.46 -9.88
C ALA A 114 -13.37 -3.39 -10.86
N THR A 115 -14.34 -2.87 -11.59
CA THR A 115 -14.96 -3.62 -12.69
C THR A 115 -13.94 -3.87 -13.81
N SER A 116 -13.09 -2.90 -14.11
CA SER A 116 -11.95 -3.01 -15.03
C SER A 116 -10.94 -1.89 -14.83
N PHE A 117 -9.73 -2.08 -15.33
CA PHE A 117 -8.64 -1.11 -15.26
C PHE A 117 -8.14 -0.70 -16.64
N ALA A 118 -7.61 0.52 -16.76
CA ALA A 118 -6.78 0.88 -17.88
C ALA A 118 -5.50 0.03 -17.87
N ARG A 119 -5.10 -0.52 -19.04
CA ARG A 119 -4.00 -1.49 -19.16
C ARG A 119 -2.68 -0.99 -18.61
N ILE A 120 -2.35 0.27 -18.83
CA ILE A 120 -1.08 0.86 -18.36
C ILE A 120 -1.11 0.99 -16.85
N PHE A 121 -2.21 1.50 -16.27
CA PHE A 121 -2.37 1.60 -14.82
C PHE A 121 -2.24 0.24 -14.14
N TYR A 122 -2.90 -0.78 -14.66
CA TYR A 122 -2.82 -2.16 -14.15
C TYR A 122 -1.36 -2.64 -14.06
N ARG A 123 -0.60 -2.48 -15.16
CA ARG A 123 0.81 -2.88 -15.20
C ARG A 123 1.67 -2.09 -14.22
N ASN A 124 1.50 -0.78 -14.16
CA ASN A 124 2.23 0.09 -13.25
C ASN A 124 1.93 -0.27 -11.78
N ALA A 125 0.67 -0.52 -11.45
CA ALA A 125 0.27 -0.94 -10.10
C ALA A 125 0.97 -2.24 -9.67
N ILE A 126 0.97 -3.27 -10.52
CA ILE A 126 1.69 -4.54 -10.26
C ILE A 126 3.20 -4.28 -10.12
N ASN A 127 3.79 -3.47 -11.01
CA ASN A 127 5.24 -3.19 -10.98
C ASN A 127 5.69 -2.54 -9.67
N ILE A 128 4.86 -1.72 -9.06
CA ILE A 128 5.16 -1.10 -7.75
C ILE A 128 4.67 -1.93 -6.56
N GLY A 129 4.08 -3.11 -6.82
CA GLY A 129 3.56 -4.01 -5.77
C GLY A 129 2.26 -3.53 -5.13
N LEU A 130 1.39 -2.84 -5.87
CA LEU A 130 0.01 -2.55 -5.48
C LEU A 130 -0.94 -3.56 -6.12
N PRO A 131 -1.60 -4.44 -5.33
CA PRO A 131 -2.55 -5.41 -5.86
C PRO A 131 -3.79 -4.74 -6.46
N VAL A 132 -4.21 -5.19 -7.65
CA VAL A 132 -5.40 -4.69 -8.36
C VAL A 132 -6.23 -5.86 -8.88
N PHE A 133 -7.52 -5.92 -8.54
CA PHE A 133 -8.40 -7.04 -8.85
C PHE A 133 -9.60 -6.60 -9.66
N GLU A 134 -9.90 -7.32 -10.73
CA GLU A 134 -11.14 -7.16 -11.46
C GLU A 134 -12.21 -8.07 -10.85
N CYS A 135 -13.30 -7.48 -10.33
CA CYS A 135 -14.41 -8.20 -9.74
C CYS A 135 -15.68 -7.34 -9.80
N ALA A 136 -16.46 -7.49 -10.88
CA ALA A 136 -17.68 -6.71 -11.10
C ALA A 136 -18.75 -6.98 -10.03
N ASP A 137 -18.82 -8.22 -9.53
CA ASP A 137 -19.84 -8.63 -8.56
C ASP A 137 -19.73 -7.88 -7.24
N ILE A 138 -18.49 -7.72 -6.71
CA ILE A 138 -18.28 -6.96 -5.48
C ILE A 138 -18.58 -5.47 -5.70
N VAL A 139 -18.19 -4.92 -6.87
CA VAL A 139 -18.45 -3.50 -7.19
C VAL A 139 -19.96 -3.22 -7.23
N ALA A 140 -20.78 -4.18 -7.72
CA ALA A 140 -22.22 -4.05 -7.75
C ALA A 140 -22.90 -4.21 -6.39
N ALA A 141 -22.27 -4.94 -5.45
CA ALA A 141 -22.86 -5.29 -4.18
C ALA A 141 -22.55 -4.30 -3.05
N VAL A 142 -21.39 -3.63 -3.08
CA VAL A 142 -20.95 -2.77 -1.98
C VAL A 142 -21.65 -1.42 -1.95
N LYS A 143 -21.80 -0.89 -0.74
CA LYS A 143 -22.38 0.43 -0.48
C LYS A 143 -21.41 1.28 0.35
N SER A 144 -21.62 2.58 0.33
CA SER A 144 -20.88 3.51 1.18
C SER A 144 -21.08 3.15 2.66
N GLY A 145 -19.98 3.05 3.40
CA GLY A 145 -19.97 2.68 4.82
C GLY A 145 -19.81 1.18 5.08
N ASP A 146 -19.86 0.33 4.05
CA ASP A 146 -19.53 -1.09 4.21
C ASP A 146 -18.04 -1.27 4.55
N THR A 147 -17.75 -2.41 5.17
CA THR A 147 -16.39 -2.86 5.48
C THR A 147 -16.08 -4.16 4.76
N ILE A 148 -14.80 -4.46 4.58
CA ILE A 148 -14.33 -5.61 3.81
C ILE A 148 -13.27 -6.38 4.58
N GLU A 149 -13.35 -7.71 4.53
CA GLU A 149 -12.24 -8.59 4.84
C GLU A 149 -11.58 -9.03 3.54
N ALA A 150 -10.27 -8.85 3.41
CA ALA A 150 -9.55 -9.11 2.18
C ALA A 150 -8.41 -10.12 2.39
N ASP A 151 -8.54 -11.29 1.75
CA ASP A 151 -7.45 -12.24 1.55
C ASP A 151 -6.85 -12.00 0.16
N ILE A 152 -5.88 -11.07 0.13
CA ILE A 152 -5.25 -10.62 -1.12
C ILE A 152 -4.51 -11.76 -1.82
N ALA A 153 -3.88 -12.66 -1.06
CA ALA A 153 -3.14 -13.78 -1.65
C ALA A 153 -4.04 -14.74 -2.42
N LYS A 154 -5.28 -14.95 -1.93
CA LYS A 154 -6.26 -15.82 -2.58
C LYS A 154 -7.23 -15.06 -3.51
N GLY A 155 -7.18 -13.72 -3.53
CA GLY A 155 -8.15 -12.91 -4.24
C GLY A 155 -9.58 -13.07 -3.71
N ARG A 156 -9.74 -13.35 -2.40
CA ARG A 156 -11.03 -13.58 -1.76
C ARG A 156 -11.39 -12.40 -0.87
N PHE A 157 -12.61 -11.93 -1.02
CA PHE A 157 -13.12 -10.74 -0.34
C PHE A 157 -14.46 -11.05 0.31
N THR A 158 -14.67 -10.62 1.56
CA THR A 158 -15.94 -10.80 2.26
C THR A 158 -16.50 -9.44 2.64
N VAL A 159 -17.71 -9.13 2.20
CA VAL A 159 -18.47 -7.93 2.54
C VAL A 159 -19.83 -8.34 3.07
N ASN A 160 -20.20 -7.85 4.25
CA ASN A 160 -21.50 -8.17 4.89
C ASN A 160 -21.79 -9.68 4.95
N GLY A 161 -20.75 -10.51 5.16
CA GLY A 161 -20.89 -11.98 5.22
C GLY A 161 -20.98 -12.68 3.85
N VAL A 162 -21.01 -11.93 2.74
CA VAL A 162 -21.00 -12.48 1.38
C VAL A 162 -19.58 -12.57 0.88
N VAL A 163 -19.19 -13.74 0.39
CA VAL A 163 -17.84 -14.00 -0.17
C VAL A 163 -17.84 -13.76 -1.67
N PHE A 164 -16.87 -12.96 -2.12
CA PHE A 164 -16.58 -12.68 -3.52
C PHE A 164 -15.22 -13.25 -3.89
N GLN A 165 -15.10 -13.82 -5.08
CA GLN A 165 -13.86 -14.40 -5.56
C GLN A 165 -13.40 -13.68 -6.83
N ALA A 166 -12.33 -12.92 -6.72
CA ALA A 166 -11.58 -12.42 -7.88
C ALA A 166 -10.58 -13.47 -8.36
N LYS A 167 -10.11 -13.33 -9.59
CA LYS A 167 -9.04 -14.19 -10.11
C LYS A 167 -7.76 -13.95 -9.33
N PRO A 168 -7.19 -14.97 -8.67
CA PRO A 168 -5.94 -14.82 -7.96
C PRO A 168 -4.78 -14.55 -8.93
N PHE A 169 -3.76 -13.85 -8.45
CA PHE A 169 -2.56 -13.62 -9.24
C PHE A 169 -1.79 -14.93 -9.47
N PRO A 170 -1.17 -15.12 -10.64
CA PRO A 170 -0.18 -16.18 -10.83
C PRO A 170 0.95 -16.08 -9.80
N PRO A 171 1.61 -17.19 -9.40
CA PRO A 171 2.64 -17.19 -8.36
C PRO A 171 3.73 -16.13 -8.59
N TYR A 172 4.24 -16.01 -9.81
CA TYR A 172 5.27 -15.03 -10.16
C TYR A 172 4.83 -13.57 -9.88
N ILE A 173 3.56 -13.24 -10.15
CA ILE A 173 3.01 -11.91 -9.85
C ILE A 173 2.83 -11.73 -8.35
N GLN A 174 2.42 -12.77 -7.62
CA GLN A 174 2.35 -12.73 -6.16
C GLN A 174 3.73 -12.45 -5.56
N ASP A 175 4.79 -13.06 -6.09
CA ASP A 175 6.16 -12.84 -5.62
C ASP A 175 6.62 -11.39 -5.84
N ILE A 176 6.27 -10.78 -6.97
CA ILE A 176 6.53 -9.35 -7.24
C ILE A 176 5.80 -8.47 -6.21
N ILE A 177 4.51 -8.72 -5.98
CA ILE A 177 3.70 -7.96 -5.02
C ILE A 177 4.27 -8.11 -3.60
N ASN A 178 4.58 -9.33 -3.18
CA ASN A 178 5.14 -9.64 -1.86
C ASN A 178 6.54 -9.05 -1.65
N ALA A 179 7.31 -8.89 -2.73
CA ALA A 179 8.61 -8.23 -2.69
C ALA A 179 8.50 -6.70 -2.52
N GLY A 180 7.30 -6.14 -2.66
CA GLY A 180 7.05 -4.71 -2.65
C GLY A 180 7.15 -4.05 -4.03
N GLY A 181 7.28 -4.85 -5.11
CA GLY A 181 7.35 -4.42 -6.50
C GLY A 181 8.46 -5.13 -7.29
N LEU A 182 8.50 -4.85 -8.59
CA LEU A 182 9.41 -5.51 -9.53
C LEU A 182 10.89 -5.20 -9.20
N VAL A 183 11.22 -3.95 -8.88
CA VAL A 183 12.61 -3.55 -8.60
C VAL A 183 13.15 -4.26 -7.35
N PRO A 184 12.48 -4.25 -6.19
CA PRO A 184 12.91 -5.04 -5.04
C PRO A 184 12.97 -6.55 -5.32
N PHE A 185 12.01 -7.09 -6.09
CA PHE A 185 11.99 -8.50 -6.49
C PHE A 185 13.25 -8.88 -7.25
N VAL A 186 13.59 -8.16 -8.33
CA VAL A 186 14.78 -8.42 -9.14
C VAL A 186 16.06 -8.23 -8.32
N SER A 187 16.13 -7.16 -7.49
CA SER A 187 17.29 -6.90 -6.65
C SER A 187 17.58 -8.03 -5.66
N ARG A 188 16.54 -8.70 -5.14
CA ARG A 188 16.72 -9.90 -4.28
C ARG A 188 17.25 -11.07 -5.06
N GLN A 189 16.78 -11.30 -6.28
CA GLN A 189 17.25 -12.40 -7.12
C GLN A 189 18.71 -12.25 -7.50
N LEU A 190 19.14 -11.04 -7.89
CA LEU A 190 20.53 -10.76 -8.24
C LEU A 190 21.52 -10.92 -7.07
N LYS A 191 21.07 -10.80 -5.82
CA LYS A 191 21.91 -11.02 -4.63
C LYS A 191 22.03 -12.49 -4.24
N GLN A 192 21.22 -13.36 -4.82
CA GLN A 192 21.21 -14.81 -4.55
C GLN A 192 21.99 -15.61 -5.60
N THR A 193 22.44 -14.93 -6.66
CA THR A 193 23.31 -15.49 -7.72
C THR A 193 24.74 -15.06 -7.51
#